data_a8754058f1b0f3c4c3ac0232554315e6
#
_entry.id   a8754058f1b0f3c4c3ac0232554315e6
#
_cell.length_a   1.000
_cell.length_b   1.000
_cell.length_c   1.000
_cell.angle_alpha   90.00
_cell.angle_beta   90.00
_cell.angle_gamma   90.00
#
_symmetry.space_group_name_H-M   'P 1'
#
loop_
_entity.id
_entity.type
_entity.pdbx_description
1 polymer ?
#
loop_
_entity_poly.entity_id
_entity_poly.type
_entity_poly.pdbx_seq_one_letter_code
_entity_poly.pdbx_strand_id
1 'polypeptide(L)'
;KTPNLIPAARGFERDFSLLDGAGSYWDMTNFTGASPKSVFTEDGKYLTRLPDNYYATQTYTDKMISFIDANHGDGKPFFAYVAHQAPHDPYHLPKEWRSRHVGEYDKGWDAVRRERLARQIELGIMPKGTQLSERMWFVPDPVVLAPAARAILGKKMELYAGMVENLDDNVGRLVEHLKKIGEYDNTIFIVFGDNGAEGTDLFQMIAGTPGTRDYLYAAMKWSQTH
;
A
#
# COMPACT_ATOMS: atom_id res chain seq x y z
N LYS A 1 2.09 -2.82 21.08
CA LYS A 1 3.53 -3.18 20.96
C LYS A 1 4.32 -2.72 22.16
N THR A 2 5.41 -3.44 22.49
CA THR A 2 6.29 -3.11 23.64
C THR A 2 6.99 -1.77 23.36
N PRO A 3 7.06 -0.84 24.34
CA PRO A 3 7.68 0.48 24.13
C PRO A 3 9.10 0.43 23.55
N ASN A 4 9.87 -0.62 23.87
CA ASN A 4 11.25 -0.79 23.39
C ASN A 4 11.36 -1.28 21.93
N LEU A 5 10.24 -1.46 21.21
CA LEU A 5 10.19 -1.94 19.83
C LEU A 5 9.70 -0.88 18.83
N ILE A 6 9.47 0.35 19.28
CA ILE A 6 9.14 1.48 18.40
C ILE A 6 10.41 2.01 17.71
N PRO A 7 10.33 2.64 16.55
CA PRO A 7 11.50 3.13 15.80
C PRO A 7 12.40 4.06 16.63
N ALA A 8 11.84 5.01 17.35
CA ALA A 8 12.61 5.91 18.23
C ALA A 8 13.44 5.17 19.29
N ALA A 9 12.96 4.02 19.81
CA ALA A 9 13.72 3.18 20.73
C ALA A 9 14.76 2.28 20.04
N ARG A 10 14.82 2.30 18.71
CA ARG A 10 15.70 1.46 17.88
C ARG A 10 16.74 2.28 17.10
N GLY A 11 16.91 3.55 17.45
CA GLY A 11 17.96 4.41 16.90
C GLY A 11 17.51 5.37 15.79
N PHE A 12 16.24 5.40 15.42
CA PHE A 12 15.72 6.44 14.54
C PHE A 12 15.56 7.75 15.33
N GLU A 13 16.13 8.84 14.84
CA GLU A 13 16.03 10.16 15.45
C GLU A 13 14.61 10.75 15.29
N ARG A 14 13.96 10.45 14.18
CA ARG A 14 12.60 10.87 13.87
C ARG A 14 11.79 9.66 13.46
N ASP A 15 10.54 9.59 13.85
CA ASP A 15 9.60 8.59 13.38
C ASP A 15 8.15 9.09 13.31
N PHE A 16 7.42 8.60 12.33
CA PHE A 16 5.96 8.63 12.29
C PHE A 16 5.49 7.22 11.91
N SER A 17 4.90 6.49 12.83
CA SER A 17 4.73 5.05 12.67
C SER A 17 3.36 4.55 13.10
N LEU A 18 2.74 3.73 12.24
CA LEU A 18 1.67 2.81 12.61
C LEU A 18 2.29 1.58 13.28
N LEU A 19 1.89 1.28 14.50
CA LEU A 19 2.46 0.17 15.28
C LEU A 19 1.69 -1.15 15.14
N ASP A 20 0.47 -1.11 14.64
CA ASP A 20 -0.40 -2.27 14.44
C ASP A 20 -0.48 -2.64 12.97
N GLY A 21 -0.87 -3.88 12.70
CA GLY A 21 -1.31 -4.27 11.36
C GLY A 21 -2.74 -3.79 11.06
N ALA A 22 -3.14 -3.83 9.80
CA ALA A 22 -4.51 -3.57 9.31
C ALA A 22 -5.14 -2.24 9.78
N GLY A 23 -4.36 -1.17 9.77
CA GLY A 23 -4.86 0.18 10.02
C GLY A 23 -5.58 0.76 8.79
N SER A 24 -6.56 1.64 9.04
CA SER A 24 -7.19 2.45 8.00
C SER A 24 -6.18 3.40 7.37
N TYR A 25 -6.35 3.69 6.08
CA TYR A 25 -5.56 4.71 5.38
C TYR A 25 -6.02 6.14 5.68
N TRP A 26 -7.20 6.30 6.31
CA TRP A 26 -7.85 7.59 6.50
C TRP A 26 -7.90 8.06 7.94
N ASP A 27 -7.84 7.12 8.89
CA ASP A 27 -8.04 7.40 10.29
C ASP A 27 -7.37 6.35 11.19
N MET A 28 -7.64 6.41 12.48
CA MET A 28 -7.10 5.44 13.44
C MET A 28 -7.90 4.14 13.55
N THR A 29 -8.85 3.86 12.65
CA THR A 29 -9.62 2.62 12.70
C THR A 29 -8.73 1.41 12.47
N ASN A 30 -8.90 0.36 13.27
CA ASN A 30 -8.20 -0.91 13.13
C ASN A 30 -9.15 -2.00 12.62
N PHE A 31 -8.74 -2.73 11.58
CA PHE A 31 -9.57 -3.74 10.91
C PHE A 31 -9.38 -5.15 11.45
N THR A 32 -8.45 -5.40 12.35
CA THR A 32 -8.28 -6.74 12.95
C THR A 32 -9.31 -7.09 14.02
N GLY A 33 -10.05 -6.10 14.50
CA GLY A 33 -10.97 -6.28 15.64
C GLY A 33 -10.28 -6.49 16.99
N ALA A 34 -8.97 -6.61 17.03
CA ALA A 34 -8.20 -6.78 18.27
C ALA A 34 -8.16 -5.50 19.13
N SER A 35 -8.33 -4.34 18.49
CA SER A 35 -8.46 -3.03 19.13
C SER A 35 -9.36 -2.16 18.25
N PRO A 36 -10.23 -1.31 18.81
CA PRO A 36 -11.04 -0.40 18.02
C PRO A 36 -10.23 0.70 17.32
N LYS A 37 -9.01 0.96 17.80
CA LYS A 37 -8.12 1.98 17.24
C LYS A 37 -6.72 1.42 17.04
N SER A 38 -6.13 1.78 15.92
CA SER A 38 -4.71 1.61 15.63
C SER A 38 -3.87 2.55 16.48
N VAL A 39 -2.68 2.09 16.83
CA VAL A 39 -1.72 2.83 17.64
C VAL A 39 -0.68 3.46 16.74
N PHE A 40 -0.52 4.76 16.86
CA PHE A 40 0.49 5.54 16.15
C PHE A 40 1.47 6.20 17.10
N THR A 41 2.70 6.39 16.63
CA THR A 41 3.71 7.21 17.31
C THR A 41 4.27 8.27 16.36
N GLU A 42 4.69 9.39 16.95
CA GLU A 42 5.54 10.38 16.31
C GLU A 42 6.65 10.75 17.29
N ASP A 43 7.91 10.63 16.86
CA ASP A 43 9.11 10.87 17.67
C ASP A 43 9.04 10.18 19.06
N GLY A 44 8.64 8.90 19.02
CA GLY A 44 8.49 8.06 20.20
C GLY A 44 7.27 8.34 21.07
N LYS A 45 6.44 9.33 20.76
CA LYS A 45 5.25 9.67 21.53
C LYS A 45 3.98 9.09 20.91
N TYR A 46 3.12 8.51 21.72
CA TYR A 46 1.83 7.99 21.26
C TYR A 46 0.90 9.13 20.83
N LEU A 47 0.32 8.98 19.65
CA LEU A 47 -0.64 9.94 19.12
C LEU A 47 -2.06 9.62 19.60
N THR A 48 -2.80 10.65 19.99
CA THR A 48 -4.24 10.58 20.31
C THR A 48 -5.11 10.91 19.09
N ARG A 49 -4.56 11.58 18.10
CA ARG A 49 -5.18 11.92 16.82
C ARG A 49 -4.13 11.94 15.70
N LEU A 50 -4.56 11.72 14.49
CA LEU A 50 -3.72 11.89 13.30
C LEU A 50 -3.74 13.35 12.82
N PRO A 51 -2.79 13.76 11.96
CA PRO A 51 -2.82 15.05 11.29
C PRO A 51 -4.15 15.29 10.57
N ASP A 52 -4.53 16.56 10.43
CA ASP A 52 -5.67 16.92 9.59
C ASP A 52 -5.41 16.51 8.13
N ASN A 53 -6.44 16.08 7.41
CA ASN A 53 -6.34 15.54 6.05
C ASN A 53 -5.42 14.31 5.91
N TYR A 54 -5.32 13.49 6.96
CA TYR A 54 -4.51 12.26 6.93
C TYR A 54 -4.98 11.33 5.82
N TYR A 55 -4.04 10.94 4.97
CA TYR A 55 -4.10 9.77 4.10
C TYR A 55 -2.73 9.10 4.15
N ALA A 56 -2.69 7.83 4.55
CA ALA A 56 -1.45 7.14 4.95
C ALA A 56 -0.30 7.31 3.95
N THR A 57 -0.52 7.00 2.67
CA THR A 57 0.53 7.04 1.64
C THR A 57 1.12 8.45 1.49
N GLN A 58 0.27 9.47 1.41
CA GLN A 58 0.70 10.85 1.30
C GLN A 58 1.36 11.33 2.58
N THR A 59 0.76 11.06 3.73
CA THR A 59 1.27 11.55 5.02
C THR A 59 2.64 10.97 5.34
N TYR A 60 2.91 9.69 5.04
CA TYR A 60 4.24 9.10 5.26
C TYR A 60 5.30 9.77 4.38
N THR A 61 4.97 10.08 3.14
CA THR A 61 5.86 10.83 2.25
C THR A 61 6.09 12.25 2.76
N ASP A 62 5.04 12.98 3.16
CA ASP A 62 5.14 14.35 3.70
C ASP A 62 6.00 14.39 4.97
N LYS A 63 5.81 13.42 5.87
CA LYS A 63 6.63 13.29 7.08
C LYS A 63 8.08 13.01 6.74
N MET A 64 8.37 12.11 5.80
CA MET A 64 9.74 11.82 5.38
C MET A 64 10.42 13.05 4.78
N ILE A 65 9.74 13.79 3.90
CA ILE A 65 10.24 15.04 3.35
C ILE A 65 10.57 16.03 4.49
N SER A 66 9.65 16.21 5.43
CA SER A 66 9.85 17.09 6.59
C SER A 66 11.02 16.66 7.49
N PHE A 67 11.24 15.35 7.67
CA PHE A 67 12.36 14.84 8.45
C PHE A 67 13.70 15.06 7.76
N ILE A 68 13.74 14.89 6.43
CA ILE A 68 14.94 15.19 5.64
C ILE A 68 15.25 16.69 5.71
N ASP A 69 14.25 17.56 5.50
CA ASP A 69 14.43 19.02 5.57
C ASP A 69 14.96 19.49 6.93
N ALA A 70 14.48 18.89 8.00
CA ALA A 70 14.90 19.26 9.37
C ALA A 70 16.38 18.99 9.65
N ASN A 71 16.99 18.03 8.92
CA ASN A 71 18.38 17.62 9.10
C ASN A 71 19.28 18.01 7.91
N HIS A 72 18.68 18.52 6.82
CA HIS A 72 19.43 18.94 5.65
C HIS A 72 20.42 20.07 6.00
N GLY A 73 21.68 19.90 5.61
CA GLY A 73 22.74 20.89 5.86
C GLY A 73 23.48 20.73 7.18
N ASP A 74 23.17 19.71 8.00
CA ASP A 74 23.91 19.41 9.23
C ASP A 74 25.27 18.71 8.98
N GLY A 75 25.58 18.41 7.72
CA GLY A 75 26.83 17.76 7.28
C GLY A 75 26.88 16.25 7.52
N LYS A 76 25.77 15.63 7.92
CA LYS A 76 25.69 14.19 8.14
C LYS A 76 24.89 13.49 7.04
N PRO A 77 25.25 12.26 6.67
CA PRO A 77 24.39 11.44 5.84
C PRO A 77 23.11 11.02 6.57
N PHE A 78 22.00 10.88 5.86
CA PHE A 78 20.76 10.37 6.41
C PHE A 78 20.51 8.91 6.01
N PHE A 79 19.78 8.18 6.84
CA PHE A 79 19.14 6.91 6.53
C PHE A 79 17.64 7.08 6.66
N ALA A 80 16.92 6.96 5.55
CA ALA A 80 15.48 7.12 5.47
C ALA A 80 14.80 5.78 5.15
N TYR A 81 13.79 5.40 5.93
CA TYR A 81 13.00 4.18 5.74
C TYR A 81 11.51 4.52 5.67
N VAL A 82 10.92 4.40 4.48
CA VAL A 82 9.50 4.67 4.26
C VAL A 82 8.77 3.37 4.00
N ALA A 83 8.11 2.83 5.00
CA ALA A 83 7.30 1.63 4.92
C ALA A 83 5.82 2.00 4.64
N HIS A 84 5.46 2.13 3.38
CA HIS A 84 4.09 2.38 2.99
C HIS A 84 3.19 1.18 3.27
N GLN A 85 1.95 1.44 3.71
CA GLN A 85 0.91 0.39 3.79
C GLN A 85 0.44 -0.02 2.38
N ALA A 86 0.41 0.91 1.43
CA ALA A 86 -0.01 0.64 0.06
C ALA A 86 0.95 -0.36 -0.61
N PRO A 87 0.43 -1.31 -1.38
CA PRO A 87 -0.97 -1.49 -1.81
C PRO A 87 -1.76 -2.54 -0.98
N HIS A 88 -1.42 -2.78 0.29
CA HIS A 88 -2.14 -3.72 1.16
C HIS A 88 -3.63 -3.34 1.27
N ASP A 89 -4.52 -4.31 1.39
CA ASP A 89 -5.93 -4.05 1.71
C ASP A 89 -6.10 -3.43 3.12
N PRO A 90 -7.18 -2.69 3.38
CA PRO A 90 -8.33 -2.38 2.51
C PRO A 90 -7.92 -1.43 1.37
N TYR A 91 -8.59 -1.58 0.22
CA TYR A 91 -8.29 -0.75 -0.97
C TYR A 91 -8.82 0.67 -0.80
N HIS A 92 -8.23 1.39 0.12
CA HIS A 92 -8.52 2.78 0.41
C HIS A 92 -7.73 3.68 -0.54
N LEU A 93 -8.44 4.38 -1.42
CA LEU A 93 -7.84 5.21 -2.45
C LEU A 93 -8.56 6.55 -2.55
N PRO A 94 -7.87 7.69 -2.64
CA PRO A 94 -8.48 8.98 -2.84
C PRO A 94 -9.33 9.01 -4.12
N LYS A 95 -10.41 9.78 -4.09
CA LYS A 95 -11.45 9.75 -5.12
C LYS A 95 -10.92 9.99 -6.53
N GLU A 96 -9.96 10.89 -6.68
CA GLU A 96 -9.35 11.29 -7.94
C GLU A 96 -8.51 10.16 -8.60
N TRP A 97 -8.15 9.13 -7.82
CA TRP A 97 -7.39 7.98 -8.31
C TRP A 97 -8.26 6.79 -8.69
N ARG A 98 -9.53 6.73 -8.24
CA ARG A 98 -10.40 5.55 -8.35
C ARG A 98 -10.86 5.21 -9.76
N SER A 99 -10.79 6.17 -10.69
CA SER A 99 -11.27 6.03 -12.06
C SER A 99 -10.15 5.85 -13.09
N ARG A 100 -8.89 5.79 -12.66
CA ARG A 100 -7.75 5.75 -13.59
C ARG A 100 -7.63 4.45 -14.38
N HIS A 101 -8.07 3.34 -13.80
CA HIS A 101 -7.94 1.99 -14.38
C HIS A 101 -9.28 1.33 -14.71
N VAL A 102 -10.33 2.13 -14.93
CA VAL A 102 -11.68 1.59 -15.20
C VAL A 102 -11.68 0.72 -16.45
N GLY A 103 -12.16 -0.52 -16.30
CA GLY A 103 -12.30 -1.50 -17.39
C GLY A 103 -11.02 -2.24 -17.78
N GLU A 104 -9.86 -1.87 -17.27
CA GLU A 104 -8.58 -2.51 -17.64
C GLU A 104 -8.50 -3.99 -17.23
N TYR A 105 -9.24 -4.37 -16.20
CA TYR A 105 -9.23 -5.71 -15.61
C TYR A 105 -10.45 -6.56 -15.95
N ASP A 106 -11.39 -6.05 -16.77
CA ASP A 106 -12.61 -6.77 -17.18
C ASP A 106 -12.32 -8.04 -17.99
N LYS A 107 -11.18 -8.06 -18.69
CA LYS A 107 -10.66 -9.19 -19.45
C LYS A 107 -10.18 -10.37 -18.59
N GLY A 108 -10.14 -10.19 -17.25
CA GLY A 108 -9.74 -11.20 -16.29
C GLY A 108 -8.21 -11.38 -16.15
N TRP A 109 -7.81 -12.07 -15.09
CA TRP A 109 -6.41 -12.18 -14.68
C TRP A 109 -5.52 -12.96 -15.64
N ASP A 110 -6.03 -13.94 -16.36
CA ASP A 110 -5.21 -14.69 -17.32
C ASP A 110 -4.77 -13.81 -18.51
N ALA A 111 -5.65 -12.93 -18.99
CA ALA A 111 -5.30 -11.96 -20.03
C ALA A 111 -4.28 -10.95 -19.49
N VAL A 112 -4.53 -10.40 -18.31
CA VAL A 112 -3.61 -9.45 -17.64
C VAL A 112 -2.23 -10.07 -17.41
N ARG A 113 -2.16 -11.34 -16.98
CA ARG A 113 -0.88 -12.05 -16.78
C ARG A 113 -0.09 -12.17 -18.08
N ARG A 114 -0.76 -12.54 -19.20
CA ARG A 114 -0.11 -12.65 -20.49
C ARG A 114 0.44 -11.30 -20.98
N GLU A 115 -0.36 -10.26 -20.87
CA GLU A 115 0.06 -8.91 -21.28
C GLU A 115 1.20 -8.39 -20.44
N ARG A 116 1.16 -8.61 -19.13
CA ARG A 116 2.24 -8.24 -18.19
C ARG A 116 3.54 -8.94 -18.56
N LEU A 117 3.52 -10.25 -18.81
CA LEU A 117 4.72 -10.98 -19.22
C LEU A 117 5.25 -10.46 -20.57
N ALA A 118 4.38 -10.26 -21.54
CA ALA A 118 4.77 -9.69 -22.85
C ALA A 118 5.47 -8.34 -22.67
N ARG A 119 4.90 -7.45 -21.85
CA ARG A 119 5.48 -6.14 -21.56
C ARG A 119 6.81 -6.24 -20.79
N GLN A 120 6.95 -7.16 -19.85
CA GLN A 120 8.20 -7.39 -19.13
C GLN A 120 9.31 -7.88 -20.06
N ILE A 121 8.99 -8.75 -21.02
CA ILE A 121 9.94 -9.21 -22.06
C ILE A 121 10.35 -8.05 -22.96
N GLU A 122 9.39 -7.24 -23.42
CA GLU A 122 9.64 -6.06 -24.25
C GLU A 122 10.58 -5.07 -23.56
N LEU A 123 10.38 -4.82 -22.25
CA LEU A 123 11.20 -3.94 -21.44
C LEU A 123 12.56 -4.55 -21.05
N GLY A 124 12.83 -5.80 -21.37
CA GLY A 124 14.06 -6.49 -21.00
C GLY A 124 14.15 -6.91 -19.52
N ILE A 125 13.05 -6.79 -18.77
CA ILE A 125 12.93 -7.21 -17.36
C ILE A 125 12.95 -8.75 -17.29
N MET A 126 12.29 -9.40 -18.24
CA MET A 126 12.28 -10.86 -18.35
C MET A 126 12.98 -11.32 -19.65
N PRO A 127 13.73 -12.43 -19.61
CA PRO A 127 14.38 -12.99 -20.81
C PRO A 127 13.36 -13.33 -21.91
N LYS A 128 13.78 -13.20 -23.17
CA LYS A 128 13.00 -13.69 -24.31
C LYS A 128 12.78 -15.20 -24.17
N GLY A 129 11.54 -15.64 -24.42
CA GLY A 129 11.17 -17.05 -24.29
C GLY A 129 10.74 -17.48 -22.89
N THR A 130 10.72 -16.58 -21.91
CA THR A 130 10.11 -16.87 -20.61
C THR A 130 8.68 -17.33 -20.77
N GLN A 131 8.35 -18.47 -20.18
CA GLN A 131 6.99 -19.04 -20.21
C GLN A 131 6.18 -18.55 -19.01
N LEU A 132 4.93 -18.26 -19.24
CA LEU A 132 3.99 -17.98 -18.16
C LEU A 132 3.71 -19.28 -17.40
N SER A 133 3.82 -19.23 -16.06
CA SER A 133 3.45 -20.38 -15.23
C SER A 133 1.96 -20.69 -15.38
N GLU A 134 1.58 -21.92 -15.17
CA GLU A 134 0.18 -22.31 -15.09
C GLU A 134 -0.51 -21.54 -13.96
N ARG A 135 -1.82 -21.37 -14.08
CA ARG A 135 -2.64 -20.81 -13.03
C ARG A 135 -2.67 -21.78 -11.85
N MET A 136 -2.51 -21.26 -10.64
CA MET A 136 -2.60 -22.07 -9.43
C MET A 136 -3.98 -22.74 -9.35
N TRP A 137 -4.04 -23.98 -8.91
CA TRP A 137 -5.24 -24.81 -8.89
C TRP A 137 -6.40 -24.21 -8.08
N PHE A 138 -6.10 -23.40 -7.06
CA PHE A 138 -7.10 -22.73 -6.21
C PHE A 138 -7.58 -21.37 -6.76
N VAL A 139 -6.97 -20.88 -7.83
CA VAL A 139 -7.41 -19.65 -8.50
C VAL A 139 -8.45 -20.04 -9.57
N PRO A 140 -9.71 -19.64 -9.41
CA PRO A 140 -10.77 -20.06 -10.33
C PRO A 140 -10.54 -19.52 -11.75
N ASP A 141 -11.02 -20.25 -12.75
CA ASP A 141 -11.09 -19.74 -14.11
C ASP A 141 -12.07 -18.55 -14.16
N PRO A 142 -11.66 -17.39 -14.73
CA PRO A 142 -12.56 -16.25 -14.86
C PRO A 142 -13.87 -16.61 -15.61
N VAL A 143 -13.80 -17.56 -16.51
CA VAL A 143 -14.96 -17.99 -17.35
C VAL A 143 -16.05 -18.66 -16.50
N VAL A 144 -15.69 -19.39 -15.43
CA VAL A 144 -16.67 -20.09 -14.58
C VAL A 144 -17.30 -19.18 -13.53
N LEU A 145 -16.79 -17.96 -13.35
CA LEU A 145 -17.35 -17.03 -12.39
C LEU A 145 -18.61 -16.34 -12.92
N ALA A 146 -19.58 -16.16 -12.03
CA ALA A 146 -20.75 -15.33 -12.32
C ALA A 146 -20.33 -13.90 -12.75
N PRO A 147 -21.03 -13.25 -13.69
CA PRO A 147 -20.69 -11.91 -14.17
C PRO A 147 -20.49 -10.89 -13.03
N ALA A 148 -21.35 -10.90 -12.02
CA ALA A 148 -21.23 -10.01 -10.86
C ALA A 148 -19.93 -10.25 -10.06
N ALA A 149 -19.51 -11.50 -9.89
CA ALA A 149 -18.26 -11.83 -9.21
C ALA A 149 -17.05 -11.33 -10.00
N ARG A 150 -17.05 -11.51 -11.32
CA ARG A 150 -15.99 -10.97 -12.20
C ARG A 150 -15.91 -9.44 -12.12
N ALA A 151 -17.04 -8.76 -12.15
CA ALA A 151 -17.08 -7.30 -12.04
C ALA A 151 -16.49 -6.81 -10.70
N ILE A 152 -16.82 -7.48 -9.58
CA ILE A 152 -16.25 -7.16 -8.27
C ILE A 152 -14.74 -7.37 -8.25
N LEU A 153 -14.25 -8.48 -8.80
CA LEU A 153 -12.81 -8.77 -8.84
C LEU A 153 -12.07 -7.82 -9.77
N GLY A 154 -12.65 -7.48 -10.94
CA GLY A 154 -12.12 -6.44 -11.82
C GLY A 154 -12.00 -5.11 -11.08
N LYS A 155 -13.05 -4.69 -10.37
CA LYS A 155 -13.06 -3.44 -9.59
C LYS A 155 -12.02 -3.43 -8.46
N LYS A 156 -11.82 -4.54 -7.76
CA LYS A 156 -10.74 -4.66 -6.77
C LYS A 156 -9.36 -4.45 -7.40
N MET A 157 -9.12 -5.03 -8.58
CA MET A 157 -7.86 -4.85 -9.29
C MET A 157 -7.66 -3.41 -9.79
N GLU A 158 -8.71 -2.73 -10.23
CA GLU A 158 -8.65 -1.30 -10.57
C GLU A 158 -8.20 -0.45 -9.38
N LEU A 159 -8.80 -0.67 -8.21
CA LEU A 159 -8.44 0.04 -6.99
C LEU A 159 -7.01 -0.28 -6.54
N TYR A 160 -6.62 -1.55 -6.61
CA TYR A 160 -5.25 -1.97 -6.32
C TYR A 160 -4.24 -1.28 -7.24
N ALA A 161 -4.49 -1.26 -8.55
CA ALA A 161 -3.63 -0.58 -9.51
C ALA A 161 -3.55 0.93 -9.24
N GLY A 162 -4.68 1.56 -8.91
CA GLY A 162 -4.70 2.97 -8.50
C GLY A 162 -3.90 3.23 -7.22
N MET A 163 -3.90 2.29 -6.26
CA MET A 163 -3.06 2.40 -5.05
C MET A 163 -1.57 2.30 -5.39
N VAL A 164 -1.19 1.41 -6.31
CA VAL A 164 0.21 1.29 -6.77
C VAL A 164 0.64 2.57 -7.50
N GLU A 165 -0.20 3.10 -8.38
CA GLU A 165 0.09 4.36 -9.08
C GLU A 165 0.18 5.56 -8.12
N ASN A 166 -0.70 5.63 -7.11
CA ASN A 166 -0.62 6.65 -6.06
C ASN A 166 0.65 6.52 -5.21
N LEU A 167 1.08 5.30 -4.93
CA LEU A 167 2.36 5.05 -4.26
C LEU A 167 3.54 5.53 -5.10
N ASP A 168 3.56 5.21 -6.39
CA ASP A 168 4.60 5.64 -7.33
C ASP A 168 4.69 7.18 -7.41
N ASP A 169 3.54 7.86 -7.50
CA ASP A 169 3.48 9.33 -7.45
C ASP A 169 4.13 9.88 -6.16
N ASN A 170 3.85 9.27 -5.02
CA ASN A 170 4.43 9.69 -3.74
C ASN A 170 5.93 9.41 -3.64
N VAL A 171 6.43 8.31 -4.22
CA VAL A 171 7.87 8.06 -4.37
C VAL A 171 8.48 9.12 -5.30
N GLY A 172 7.80 9.45 -6.40
CA GLY A 172 8.19 10.54 -7.31
C GLY A 172 8.33 11.89 -6.60
N ARG A 173 7.40 12.24 -5.71
CA ARG A 173 7.47 13.45 -4.88
C ARG A 173 8.73 13.50 -4.01
N LEU A 174 9.10 12.38 -3.39
CA LEU A 174 10.34 12.29 -2.60
C LEU A 174 11.57 12.46 -3.48
N VAL A 175 11.61 11.82 -4.65
CA VAL A 175 12.69 11.97 -5.64
C VAL A 175 12.84 13.42 -6.09
N GLU A 176 11.76 14.08 -6.47
CA GLU A 176 11.77 15.49 -6.89
C GLU A 176 12.22 16.42 -5.75
N HIS A 177 11.82 16.12 -4.51
CA HIS A 177 12.29 16.86 -3.35
C HIS A 177 13.81 16.75 -3.19
N LEU A 178 14.38 15.53 -3.28
CA LEU A 178 15.82 15.32 -3.17
C LEU A 178 16.61 15.98 -4.31
N LYS A 179 16.06 16.03 -5.52
CA LYS A 179 16.63 16.81 -6.63
C LYS A 179 16.65 18.31 -6.30
N LYS A 180 15.54 18.82 -5.76
CA LYS A 180 15.40 20.24 -5.40
C LYS A 180 16.42 20.69 -4.35
N ILE A 181 16.72 19.85 -3.37
CA ILE A 181 17.72 20.16 -2.32
C ILE A 181 19.14 19.73 -2.69
N GLY A 182 19.38 19.18 -3.89
CA GLY A 182 20.70 18.80 -4.38
C GLY A 182 21.27 17.49 -3.84
N GLU A 183 20.46 16.67 -3.20
CA GLU A 183 20.90 15.41 -2.58
C GLU A 183 20.62 14.16 -3.43
N TYR A 184 19.93 14.31 -4.57
CA TYR A 184 19.52 13.16 -5.39
C TYR A 184 20.70 12.32 -5.89
N ASP A 185 21.73 12.95 -6.47
CA ASP A 185 22.88 12.25 -7.05
C ASP A 185 23.79 11.59 -6.00
N ASN A 186 23.62 11.96 -4.74
CA ASN A 186 24.36 11.40 -3.59
C ASN A 186 23.47 10.46 -2.76
N THR A 187 22.32 10.05 -3.26
CA THR A 187 21.37 9.17 -2.56
C THR A 187 21.21 7.83 -3.28
N ILE A 188 21.33 6.73 -2.55
CA ILE A 188 21.01 5.39 -3.03
C ILE A 188 19.53 5.11 -2.72
N PHE A 189 18.75 4.84 -3.78
CA PHE A 189 17.35 4.40 -3.64
C PHE A 189 17.25 2.89 -3.71
N ILE A 190 16.58 2.31 -2.72
CA ILE A 190 16.23 0.89 -2.70
C ILE A 190 14.71 0.80 -2.57
N VAL A 191 14.05 0.25 -3.59
CA VAL A 191 12.59 0.05 -3.63
C VAL A 191 12.31 -1.43 -3.79
N PHE A 192 11.53 -2.00 -2.88
CA PHE A 192 11.16 -3.41 -2.91
C PHE A 192 9.82 -3.65 -2.19
N GLY A 193 9.15 -4.75 -2.53
CA GLY A 193 8.04 -5.28 -1.73
C GLY A 193 8.59 -6.17 -0.62
N ASP A 194 8.02 -6.10 0.57
CA ASP A 194 8.40 -6.93 1.72
C ASP A 194 7.99 -8.39 1.53
N ASN A 195 6.96 -8.65 0.72
CA ASN A 195 6.49 -9.97 0.33
C ASN A 195 5.81 -9.92 -1.04
N GLY A 196 5.43 -11.07 -1.55
CA GLY A 196 4.62 -11.19 -2.76
C GLY A 196 3.15 -10.84 -2.54
N ALA A 197 2.35 -11.02 -3.58
CA ALA A 197 0.91 -10.81 -3.50
C ALA A 197 0.29 -11.72 -2.43
N GLU A 198 -0.60 -11.14 -1.61
CA GLU A 198 -1.36 -11.87 -0.59
C GLU A 198 -2.35 -12.84 -1.26
N GLY A 199 -2.19 -14.11 -0.95
CA GLY A 199 -3.05 -15.18 -1.48
C GLY A 199 -4.09 -15.67 -0.47
N THR A 200 -4.14 -15.12 0.72
CA THR A 200 -5.07 -15.52 1.77
C THR A 200 -6.46 -14.99 1.45
N ASP A 201 -7.44 -15.88 1.48
CA ASP A 201 -8.84 -15.45 1.49
C ASP A 201 -9.19 -14.94 2.89
N LEU A 202 -9.01 -13.64 3.09
CA LEU A 202 -9.35 -12.96 4.33
C LEU A 202 -10.80 -13.23 4.77
N PHE A 203 -11.74 -13.36 3.82
CA PHE A 203 -13.12 -13.69 4.13
C PHE A 203 -13.26 -15.09 4.75
N GLN A 204 -12.52 -16.08 4.27
CA GLN A 204 -12.54 -17.41 4.87
C GLN A 204 -11.82 -17.43 6.22
N MET A 205 -10.70 -16.72 6.33
CA MET A 205 -9.92 -16.68 7.57
C MET A 205 -10.69 -16.05 8.73
N ILE A 206 -11.51 -15.04 8.46
CA ILE A 206 -12.26 -14.29 9.47
C ILE A 206 -13.75 -14.60 9.50
N ALA A 207 -14.25 -15.44 8.59
CA ALA A 207 -15.68 -15.82 8.50
C ALA A 207 -16.22 -16.47 9.79
N GLY A 208 -15.34 -17.06 10.62
CA GLY A 208 -15.68 -17.61 11.93
C GLY A 208 -15.71 -16.57 13.07
N THR A 209 -15.33 -15.32 12.83
CA THR A 209 -15.27 -14.29 13.87
C THR A 209 -16.55 -13.44 13.81
N PRO A 210 -17.43 -13.47 14.83
CA PRO A 210 -18.66 -12.68 14.84
C PRO A 210 -18.39 -11.18 14.61
N GLY A 211 -19.18 -10.56 13.72
CA GLY A 211 -19.09 -9.14 13.41
C GLY A 211 -18.01 -8.74 12.39
N THR A 212 -17.01 -9.57 12.14
CA THR A 212 -15.90 -9.20 11.23
C THR A 212 -16.35 -9.13 9.78
N ARG A 213 -17.31 -9.97 9.38
CA ARG A 213 -17.89 -9.96 8.03
C ARG A 213 -18.62 -8.66 7.74
N ASP A 214 -19.46 -8.21 8.68
CA ASP A 214 -20.22 -6.95 8.55
C ASP A 214 -19.28 -5.75 8.54
N TYR A 215 -18.23 -5.81 9.30
CA TYR A 215 -17.19 -4.80 9.35
C TYR A 215 -16.42 -4.66 8.03
N LEU A 216 -16.02 -5.78 7.41
CA LEU A 216 -15.37 -5.76 6.09
C LEU A 216 -16.30 -5.23 5.00
N TYR A 217 -17.58 -5.60 5.03
CA TYR A 217 -18.57 -5.04 4.12
C TYR A 217 -18.74 -3.53 4.33
N ALA A 218 -18.75 -3.07 5.57
CA ALA A 218 -18.81 -1.64 5.89
C ALA A 218 -17.56 -0.91 5.41
N ALA A 219 -16.36 -1.47 5.60
CA ALA A 219 -15.10 -0.90 5.12
C ALA A 219 -15.02 -0.85 3.59
N MET A 220 -15.48 -1.91 2.91
CA MET A 220 -15.57 -1.92 1.44
C MET A 220 -16.60 -0.92 0.92
N LYS A 221 -17.74 -0.79 1.58
CA LYS A 221 -18.78 0.19 1.23
C LYS A 221 -18.29 1.62 1.47
N TRP A 222 -17.58 1.86 2.55
CA TRP A 222 -17.02 3.16 2.88
C TRP A 222 -15.98 3.61 1.82
N SER A 223 -15.10 2.70 1.36
CA SER A 223 -14.14 2.98 0.29
C SER A 223 -14.78 3.30 -1.08
N GLN A 224 -16.06 2.92 -1.25
CA GLN A 224 -16.82 3.24 -2.48
C GLN A 224 -17.56 4.58 -2.40
N THR A 225 -17.79 5.11 -1.19
CA THR A 225 -18.59 6.31 -0.94
C THR A 225 -17.78 7.54 -0.56
N HIS A 226 -16.54 7.38 -0.20
CA HIS A 226 -15.59 8.43 0.17
C HIS A 226 -14.38 8.39 -0.74
#